data_c5f58a6419b29e3afa1fcd262c2b1e7c
#
_entry.id   c5f58a6419b29e3afa1fcd262c2b1e7c
#
_cell.length_a   1.000
_cell.length_b   1.000
_cell.length_c   1.000
_cell.angle_alpha   90.00
_cell.angle_beta   90.00
_cell.angle_gamma   90.00
#
_symmetry.space_group_name_H-M   'P 1'
#
loop_
_entity.id
_entity.type
_entity.pdbx_description
1 polymer ?
#
loop_
_entity_poly.entity_id
_entity_poly.type
_entity_poly.pdbx_seq_one_letter_code
_entity_poly.pdbx_strand_id
1 'polypeptide(L)'
;PDEARILLGKAATLSEENSRDTVLMFDDVTTLVRAQKEAAWGEVAKRLAHEIRNPLTPIQLSAERLAWKLADKLNEQDANILNRSTATIIKQVEAMKDMVEAFRNYARSPTLNLEKVEFNSFVEDILLLYEGSSCTFSPNLSNIPLYINADAGAIRQVLHNIFKNAAEAAEGSDQPKVEVSTRLEGTQVVLTVTNNGKSFSTEMLHNAFEPYVTDKPTGTGLGLPVVKKIIEEHGGRISLSNQASGGASVRITLPELVEEQKNEK
;
A
#
# COMPACT_ATOMS: atom_id res chain seq x y z
N PRO A 1 12.49 19.33 0.74
CA PRO A 1 13.34 19.03 -0.41
C PRO A 1 12.57 19.46 -1.65
N ASP A 2 13.21 20.37 -2.45
CA ASP A 2 12.60 20.88 -3.67
C ASP A 2 12.45 19.73 -4.68
N GLU A 3 11.21 19.40 -5.03
CA GLU A 3 10.95 18.42 -6.09
C GLU A 3 11.48 18.99 -7.41
N ALA A 4 12.28 18.21 -8.13
CA ALA A 4 12.77 18.58 -9.44
C ALA A 4 11.59 18.81 -10.40
N ARG A 5 11.53 20.01 -11.03
CA ARG A 5 10.54 20.37 -12.02
C ARG A 5 11.05 20.08 -13.42
N ILE A 6 10.16 19.64 -14.30
CA ILE A 6 10.44 19.40 -15.71
C ILE A 6 9.84 20.57 -16.48
N LEU A 7 10.71 21.40 -17.09
CA LEU A 7 10.30 22.53 -17.88
C LEU A 7 10.47 22.25 -19.37
N LEU A 8 9.40 22.45 -20.15
CA LEU A 8 9.45 22.44 -21.59
C LEU A 8 9.73 23.86 -22.09
N GLY A 9 10.94 24.09 -22.65
CA GLY A 9 11.33 25.36 -23.22
C GLY A 9 11.02 25.43 -24.72
N LYS A 10 10.37 26.51 -25.17
CA LYS A 10 10.20 26.86 -26.58
C LYS A 10 10.81 28.24 -26.84
N ALA A 11 11.56 28.36 -27.93
CA ALA A 11 12.12 29.62 -28.39
C ALA A 11 11.49 30.03 -29.73
N ALA A 12 11.07 31.27 -29.86
CA ALA A 12 10.60 31.85 -31.12
C ALA A 12 11.37 33.15 -31.37
N THR A 13 11.91 33.32 -32.59
CA THR A 13 12.60 34.53 -32.99
C THR A 13 11.61 35.44 -33.72
N LEU A 14 11.41 36.65 -33.19
CA LEU A 14 10.66 37.70 -33.85
C LEU A 14 11.63 38.47 -34.72
N SER A 15 11.39 38.52 -36.02
CA SER A 15 12.24 39.20 -36.98
C SER A 15 11.52 40.45 -37.46
N GLU A 16 11.90 41.63 -36.98
CA GLU A 16 11.56 42.92 -37.58
C GLU A 16 12.78 43.50 -38.28
N GLU A 17 12.60 44.41 -39.24
CA GLU A 17 13.65 44.88 -40.14
C GLU A 17 14.94 45.38 -39.50
N ASN A 18 14.97 45.62 -38.18
CA ASN A 18 16.16 46.10 -37.46
C ASN A 18 16.41 45.46 -36.07
N SER A 19 15.65 44.47 -35.63
CA SER A 19 15.90 43.74 -34.36
C SER A 19 15.61 42.24 -34.50
N ARG A 20 16.43 41.42 -33.82
CA ARG A 20 16.23 39.99 -33.64
C ARG A 20 15.92 39.72 -32.17
N ASP A 21 14.66 39.83 -31.83
CA ASP A 21 14.24 39.51 -30.48
C ASP A 21 13.88 38.03 -30.39
N THR A 22 14.29 37.37 -29.31
CA THR A 22 13.97 35.99 -29.06
C THR A 22 13.03 35.89 -27.84
N VAL A 23 11.86 35.33 -28.04
CA VAL A 23 10.91 35.02 -26.95
C VAL A 23 11.16 33.61 -26.50
N LEU A 24 11.39 33.44 -25.20
CA LEU A 24 11.52 32.14 -24.55
C LEU A 24 10.25 31.90 -23.72
N MET A 25 9.58 30.75 -23.95
CA MET A 25 8.45 30.32 -23.18
C MET A 25 8.80 29.01 -22.46
N PHE A 26 8.47 28.95 -21.18
CA PHE A 26 8.69 27.77 -20.34
C PHE A 26 7.35 27.29 -19.78
N ASP A 27 6.99 26.04 -20.07
CA ASP A 27 5.84 25.35 -19.51
C ASP A 27 6.30 24.34 -18.47
N ASP A 28 5.69 24.35 -17.28
CA ASP A 28 5.91 23.32 -16.27
C ASP A 28 5.09 22.07 -16.68
N VAL A 29 5.78 21.08 -17.23
CA VAL A 29 5.18 19.81 -17.69
C VAL A 29 5.43 18.67 -16.71
N THR A 30 5.83 18.95 -15.48
CA THR A 30 6.18 17.94 -14.47
C THR A 30 5.04 16.95 -14.24
N THR A 31 3.82 17.43 -14.02
CA THR A 31 2.63 16.61 -13.80
C THR A 31 2.28 15.76 -15.03
N LEU A 32 2.38 16.35 -16.22
CA LEU A 32 2.08 15.65 -17.48
C LEU A 32 3.06 14.50 -17.73
N VAL A 33 4.37 14.76 -17.56
CA VAL A 33 5.41 13.74 -17.78
C VAL A 33 5.32 12.64 -16.72
N ARG A 34 5.03 12.99 -15.46
CA ARG A 34 4.79 12.00 -14.40
C ARG A 34 3.58 11.11 -14.72
N ALA A 35 2.44 11.71 -15.06
CA ALA A 35 1.23 10.97 -15.42
C ALA A 35 1.45 10.04 -16.64
N GLN A 36 2.18 10.51 -17.65
CA GLN A 36 2.50 9.72 -18.83
C GLN A 36 3.42 8.53 -18.50
N LYS A 37 4.44 8.73 -17.65
CA LYS A 37 5.31 7.66 -17.14
C LYS A 37 4.51 6.64 -16.33
N GLU A 38 3.66 7.10 -15.43
CA GLU A 38 2.82 6.22 -14.59
C GLU A 38 1.85 5.39 -15.43
N ALA A 39 1.22 5.99 -16.44
CA ALA A 39 0.34 5.25 -17.35
C ALA A 39 1.09 4.18 -18.15
N ALA A 40 2.27 4.51 -18.70
CA ALA A 40 3.11 3.56 -19.42
C ALA A 40 3.60 2.42 -18.51
N TRP A 41 4.04 2.74 -17.29
CA TRP A 41 4.42 1.74 -16.29
C TRP A 41 3.25 0.85 -15.87
N GLY A 42 2.04 1.41 -15.73
CA GLY A 42 0.83 0.66 -15.39
C GLY A 42 0.51 -0.44 -16.40
N GLU A 43 0.62 -0.15 -17.69
CA GLU A 43 0.38 -1.14 -18.75
C GLU A 43 1.45 -2.24 -18.77
N VAL A 44 2.74 -1.86 -18.67
CA VAL A 44 3.86 -2.79 -18.59
C VAL A 44 3.74 -3.71 -17.37
N ALA A 45 3.44 -3.15 -16.21
CA ALA A 45 3.30 -3.92 -14.97
C ALA A 45 2.12 -4.89 -15.03
N LYS A 46 0.97 -4.50 -15.62
CA LYS A 46 -0.17 -5.38 -15.83
C LYS A 46 0.20 -6.58 -16.70
N ARG A 47 0.88 -6.34 -17.80
CA ARG A 47 1.33 -7.38 -18.73
C ARG A 47 2.35 -8.31 -18.06
N LEU A 48 3.39 -7.77 -17.42
CA LEU A 48 4.40 -8.54 -16.70
C LEU A 48 3.78 -9.38 -15.58
N ALA A 49 2.82 -8.83 -14.82
CA ALA A 49 2.13 -9.57 -13.77
C ALA A 49 1.41 -10.81 -14.32
N HIS A 50 0.76 -10.70 -15.47
CA HIS A 50 0.14 -11.85 -16.12
C HIS A 50 1.18 -12.85 -16.64
N GLU A 51 2.25 -12.38 -17.28
CA GLU A 51 3.30 -13.23 -17.83
C GLU A 51 4.10 -13.97 -16.75
N ILE A 52 4.29 -13.35 -15.55
CA ILE A 52 4.95 -14.01 -14.41
C ILE A 52 4.00 -14.97 -13.69
N ARG A 53 2.72 -14.63 -13.52
CA ARG A 53 1.74 -15.52 -12.86
C ARG A 53 1.55 -16.83 -13.63
N ASN A 54 1.62 -16.78 -14.96
CA ASN A 54 1.40 -17.95 -15.83
C ASN A 54 2.34 -19.12 -15.53
N PRO A 55 3.67 -18.97 -15.38
CA PRO A 55 4.56 -20.07 -15.02
C PRO A 55 4.49 -20.46 -13.53
N LEU A 56 4.11 -19.55 -12.63
CA LEU A 56 4.07 -19.82 -11.19
C LEU A 56 2.98 -20.83 -10.83
N THR A 57 1.82 -20.76 -11.47
CA THR A 57 0.72 -21.70 -11.21
C THR A 57 1.07 -23.15 -11.55
N PRO A 58 1.63 -23.48 -12.72
CA PRO A 58 2.11 -24.85 -13.01
C PRO A 58 3.22 -25.33 -12.06
N ILE A 59 4.13 -24.44 -11.61
CA ILE A 59 5.19 -24.81 -10.65
C ILE A 59 4.55 -25.23 -9.31
N GLN A 60 3.61 -24.46 -8.79
CA GLN A 60 2.91 -24.79 -7.56
C GLN A 60 2.18 -26.13 -7.67
N LEU A 61 1.37 -26.30 -8.72
CA LEU A 61 0.62 -27.54 -8.96
C LEU A 61 1.54 -28.76 -9.11
N SER A 62 2.72 -28.57 -9.71
CA SER A 62 3.71 -29.63 -9.85
C SER A 62 4.31 -30.04 -8.51
N ALA A 63 4.62 -29.06 -7.64
CA ALA A 63 5.12 -29.32 -6.28
C ALA A 63 4.06 -30.04 -5.43
N GLU A 64 2.81 -29.57 -5.45
CA GLU A 64 1.69 -30.20 -4.76
C GLU A 64 1.45 -31.63 -5.25
N ARG A 65 1.48 -31.83 -6.57
CA ARG A 65 1.33 -33.17 -7.18
C ARG A 65 2.45 -34.13 -6.81
N LEU A 66 3.70 -33.64 -6.73
CA LEU A 66 4.84 -34.45 -6.29
C LEU A 66 4.66 -34.88 -4.83
N ALA A 67 4.33 -33.95 -3.93
CA ALA A 67 4.07 -34.25 -2.52
C ALA A 67 2.97 -35.30 -2.38
N TRP A 68 1.83 -35.12 -3.08
CA TRP A 68 0.70 -36.06 -3.01
C TRP A 68 1.02 -37.44 -3.62
N LYS A 69 1.66 -37.50 -4.80
CA LYS A 69 1.90 -38.78 -5.50
C LYS A 69 2.96 -39.65 -4.84
N LEU A 70 3.91 -39.07 -4.14
CA LEU A 70 5.05 -39.78 -3.55
C LEU A 70 4.90 -39.99 -2.04
N ALA A 71 3.89 -39.38 -1.39
CA ALA A 71 3.68 -39.47 0.05
C ALA A 71 3.73 -40.93 0.59
N ASP A 72 3.01 -41.84 -0.07
CA ASP A 72 2.89 -43.24 0.36
C ASP A 72 3.94 -44.18 -0.26
N LYS A 73 4.89 -43.63 -1.06
CA LYS A 73 5.86 -44.43 -1.81
C LYS A 73 7.30 -44.32 -1.30
N LEU A 74 7.51 -43.41 -0.35
CA LEU A 74 8.83 -43.10 0.20
C LEU A 74 8.95 -43.64 1.62
N ASN A 75 10.18 -43.93 2.05
CA ASN A 75 10.47 -44.14 3.46
C ASN A 75 10.30 -42.81 4.23
N GLU A 76 10.20 -42.86 5.55
CA GLU A 76 9.92 -41.70 6.41
C GLU A 76 10.96 -40.56 6.22
N GLN A 77 12.23 -40.88 6.04
CA GLN A 77 13.30 -39.91 5.83
C GLN A 77 13.14 -39.16 4.52
N ASP A 78 12.91 -39.89 3.43
CA ASP A 78 12.74 -39.31 2.10
C ASP A 78 11.43 -38.56 1.95
N ALA A 79 10.34 -39.04 2.61
CA ALA A 79 9.06 -38.33 2.69
C ALA A 79 9.19 -36.99 3.41
N ASN A 80 9.97 -36.92 4.50
CA ASN A 80 10.24 -35.66 5.22
C ASN A 80 11.03 -34.66 4.34
N ILE A 81 12.02 -35.15 3.58
CA ILE A 81 12.79 -34.30 2.65
C ILE A 81 11.87 -33.76 1.55
N LEU A 82 11.04 -34.61 0.94
CA LEU A 82 10.09 -34.22 -0.09
C LEU A 82 9.11 -33.16 0.43
N ASN A 83 8.49 -33.41 1.57
CA ASN A 83 7.51 -32.50 2.16
C ASN A 83 8.13 -31.12 2.48
N ARG A 84 9.32 -31.09 3.07
CA ARG A 84 10.01 -29.82 3.34
C ARG A 84 10.37 -29.07 2.04
N SER A 85 10.84 -29.78 1.02
CA SER A 85 11.22 -29.20 -0.26
C SER A 85 10.02 -28.64 -1.02
N THR A 86 8.94 -29.42 -1.11
CA THR A 86 7.71 -28.99 -1.79
C THR A 86 7.02 -27.85 -1.05
N ALA A 87 6.96 -27.90 0.29
CA ALA A 87 6.44 -26.79 1.11
C ALA A 87 7.26 -25.51 0.90
N THR A 88 8.58 -25.62 0.81
CA THR A 88 9.45 -24.47 0.52
C THR A 88 9.17 -23.90 -0.88
N ILE A 89 9.02 -24.74 -1.89
CA ILE A 89 8.70 -24.30 -3.27
C ILE A 89 7.34 -23.60 -3.28
N ILE A 90 6.31 -24.19 -2.67
CA ILE A 90 4.96 -23.59 -2.60
C ILE A 90 5.01 -22.22 -1.93
N LYS A 91 5.69 -22.12 -0.78
CA LYS A 91 5.85 -20.86 -0.05
C LYS A 91 6.56 -19.79 -0.88
N GLN A 92 7.60 -20.15 -1.65
CA GLN A 92 8.30 -19.20 -2.53
C GLN A 92 7.43 -18.77 -3.71
N VAL A 93 6.65 -19.68 -4.30
CA VAL A 93 5.70 -19.35 -5.37
C VAL A 93 4.62 -18.41 -4.88
N GLU A 94 4.08 -18.62 -3.68
CA GLU A 94 3.09 -17.71 -3.05
C GLU A 94 3.70 -16.33 -2.83
N ALA A 95 4.90 -16.24 -2.26
CA ALA A 95 5.60 -14.98 -2.07
C ALA A 95 5.84 -14.23 -3.39
N MET A 96 6.18 -14.94 -4.48
CA MET A 96 6.31 -14.34 -5.81
C MET A 96 4.97 -13.86 -6.36
N LYS A 97 3.87 -14.60 -6.17
CA LYS A 97 2.53 -14.16 -6.57
C LYS A 97 2.13 -12.88 -5.85
N ASP A 98 2.36 -12.81 -4.54
CA ASP A 98 2.08 -11.62 -3.73
C ASP A 98 2.90 -10.41 -4.18
N MET A 99 4.18 -10.63 -4.51
CA MET A 99 5.06 -9.57 -5.04
C MET A 99 4.56 -9.03 -6.38
N VAL A 100 4.18 -9.93 -7.29
CA VAL A 100 3.66 -9.57 -8.62
C VAL A 100 2.32 -8.83 -8.50
N GLU A 101 1.47 -9.24 -7.58
CA GLU A 101 0.20 -8.55 -7.33
C GLU A 101 0.41 -7.16 -6.72
N ALA A 102 1.31 -7.03 -5.75
CA ALA A 102 1.69 -5.74 -5.16
C ALA A 102 2.27 -4.79 -6.22
N PHE A 103 3.13 -5.30 -7.12
CA PHE A 103 3.69 -4.54 -8.23
C PHE A 103 2.62 -4.07 -9.22
N ARG A 104 1.67 -4.95 -9.59
CA ARG A 104 0.53 -4.61 -10.44
C ARG A 104 -0.31 -3.50 -9.82
N ASN A 105 -0.61 -3.61 -8.53
CA ASN A 105 -1.43 -2.64 -7.80
C ASN A 105 -0.72 -1.29 -7.64
N TYR A 106 0.59 -1.29 -7.42
CA TYR A 106 1.39 -0.07 -7.38
C TYR A 106 1.41 0.68 -8.72
N ALA A 107 1.56 -0.07 -9.82
CA ALA A 107 1.64 0.49 -11.16
C ALA A 107 0.27 0.89 -11.74
N ARG A 108 -0.84 0.45 -11.15
CA ARG A 108 -2.19 0.80 -11.59
C ARG A 108 -2.56 2.18 -11.04
N SER A 109 -3.03 3.07 -11.94
CA SER A 109 -3.81 4.26 -11.56
C SER A 109 -5.27 3.98 -11.94
N PRO A 110 -6.08 3.38 -11.03
CA PRO A 110 -7.49 3.17 -11.31
C PRO A 110 -8.22 4.52 -11.32
N THR A 111 -9.21 4.66 -12.18
CA THR A 111 -10.24 5.67 -11.94
C THR A 111 -10.93 5.31 -10.63
N LEU A 112 -10.77 6.16 -9.62
CA LEU A 112 -11.40 5.96 -8.32
C LEU A 112 -12.93 5.99 -8.46
N ASN A 113 -13.59 5.00 -7.90
CA ASN A 113 -15.04 5.01 -7.74
C ASN A 113 -15.37 5.56 -6.35
N LEU A 114 -15.40 6.90 -6.26
CA LEU A 114 -15.64 7.58 -4.98
C LEU A 114 -17.10 7.45 -4.57
N GLU A 115 -17.33 6.97 -3.35
CA GLU A 115 -18.63 6.87 -2.71
C GLU A 115 -18.57 7.35 -1.25
N LYS A 116 -19.73 7.65 -0.67
CA LYS A 116 -19.82 8.00 0.74
C LYS A 116 -19.61 6.76 1.59
N VAL A 117 -18.56 6.75 2.40
CA VAL A 117 -18.19 5.66 3.31
C VAL A 117 -18.30 6.14 4.74
N GLU A 118 -19.04 5.42 5.59
CA GLU A 118 -18.98 5.59 7.05
C GLU A 118 -17.73 4.87 7.55
N PHE A 119 -16.73 5.64 7.97
CA PHE A 119 -15.36 5.17 8.14
C PHE A 119 -15.18 4.27 9.37
N ASN A 120 -15.91 4.54 10.48
CA ASN A 120 -15.81 3.72 11.69
C ASN A 120 -16.31 2.30 11.45
N SER A 121 -17.53 2.16 10.90
CA SER A 121 -18.10 0.84 10.56
C SER A 121 -17.22 0.10 9.54
N PHE A 122 -16.65 0.84 8.60
CA PHE A 122 -15.76 0.25 7.60
C PHE A 122 -14.46 -0.29 8.23
N VAL A 123 -13.90 0.42 9.21
CA VAL A 123 -12.74 -0.04 9.99
C VAL A 123 -13.11 -1.27 10.83
N GLU A 124 -14.27 -1.27 11.49
CA GLU A 124 -14.77 -2.41 12.27
C GLU A 124 -14.92 -3.67 11.43
N ASP A 125 -15.55 -3.57 10.25
CA ASP A 125 -15.73 -4.70 9.32
C ASP A 125 -14.40 -5.35 8.92
N ILE A 126 -13.36 -4.55 8.78
CA ILE A 126 -12.04 -5.08 8.42
C ILE A 126 -11.32 -5.67 9.64
N LEU A 127 -11.52 -5.10 10.83
CA LEU A 127 -10.97 -5.66 12.07
C LEU A 127 -11.52 -7.05 12.38
N LEU A 128 -12.77 -7.37 12.01
CA LEU A 128 -13.34 -8.71 12.16
C LEU A 128 -12.50 -9.79 11.45
N LEU A 129 -11.82 -9.45 10.34
CA LEU A 129 -10.96 -10.39 9.64
C LEU A 129 -9.70 -10.78 10.44
N TYR A 130 -9.39 -10.04 11.49
CA TYR A 130 -8.24 -10.27 12.36
C TYR A 130 -8.63 -10.89 13.71
N GLU A 131 -9.91 -11.20 13.93
CA GLU A 131 -10.37 -11.97 15.08
C GLU A 131 -9.75 -13.36 15.06
N GLY A 132 -9.20 -13.79 16.20
CA GLY A 132 -8.51 -15.09 16.31
C GLY A 132 -7.07 -15.11 15.75
N SER A 133 -6.52 -13.99 15.33
CA SER A 133 -5.08 -13.87 15.01
C SER A 133 -4.23 -13.97 16.30
N SER A 134 -2.92 -14.21 16.14
CA SER A 134 -1.96 -14.22 17.24
C SER A 134 -1.75 -12.85 17.90
N CYS A 135 -2.28 -11.79 17.28
CA CYS A 135 -2.18 -10.41 17.73
C CYS A 135 -3.56 -9.88 18.14
N THR A 136 -3.64 -9.24 19.31
CA THR A 136 -4.87 -8.62 19.82
C THR A 136 -5.05 -7.24 19.21
N PHE A 137 -6.17 -7.03 18.49
CA PHE A 137 -6.55 -5.71 18.02
C PHE A 137 -7.49 -5.03 19.03
N SER A 138 -7.16 -3.79 19.40
CA SER A 138 -7.92 -2.99 20.38
C SER A 138 -8.46 -1.73 19.69
N PRO A 139 -9.71 -1.73 19.21
CA PRO A 139 -10.32 -0.56 18.62
C PRO A 139 -10.68 0.49 19.68
N ASN A 140 -10.39 1.74 19.38
CA ASN A 140 -10.81 2.95 20.10
C ASN A 140 -11.35 3.94 19.08
N LEU A 141 -12.50 3.63 18.51
CA LEU A 141 -13.11 4.37 17.42
C LEU A 141 -13.91 5.56 17.97
N SER A 142 -14.04 6.58 17.13
CA SER A 142 -14.84 7.78 17.46
C SER A 142 -16.29 7.41 17.77
N ASN A 143 -16.86 8.06 18.79
CA ASN A 143 -18.27 7.89 19.15
C ASN A 143 -19.24 8.60 18.19
N ILE A 144 -18.72 9.43 17.28
CA ILE A 144 -19.51 10.08 16.24
C ILE A 144 -19.22 9.41 14.89
N PRO A 145 -20.22 9.28 14.01
CA PRO A 145 -20.00 8.78 12.65
C PRO A 145 -19.02 9.68 11.90
N LEU A 146 -18.07 9.07 11.22
CA LEU A 146 -17.09 9.78 10.39
C LEU A 146 -17.30 9.40 8.93
N TYR A 147 -17.57 10.36 8.08
CA TYR A 147 -17.81 10.13 6.66
C TYR A 147 -16.65 10.61 5.81
N ILE A 148 -16.27 9.79 4.83
CA ILE A 148 -15.28 10.15 3.81
C ILE A 148 -15.85 9.90 2.42
N ASN A 149 -15.34 10.61 1.41
CA ASN A 149 -15.62 10.31 0.01
C ASN A 149 -14.47 9.47 -0.55
N ALA A 150 -14.67 8.17 -0.71
CA ALA A 150 -13.57 7.26 -0.99
C ALA A 150 -13.98 6.05 -1.85
N ASP A 151 -13.01 5.46 -2.54
CA ASP A 151 -13.14 4.14 -3.15
C ASP A 151 -13.00 3.07 -2.06
N ALA A 152 -14.09 2.40 -1.72
CA ALA A 152 -14.13 1.40 -0.65
C ALA A 152 -13.13 0.24 -0.87
N GLY A 153 -12.91 -0.17 -2.12
CA GLY A 153 -11.94 -1.21 -2.46
C GLY A 153 -10.50 -0.78 -2.17
N ALA A 154 -10.17 0.46 -2.56
CA ALA A 154 -8.86 1.03 -2.33
C ALA A 154 -8.58 1.26 -0.83
N ILE A 155 -9.56 1.80 -0.08
CA ILE A 155 -9.41 1.98 1.36
C ILE A 155 -9.31 0.63 2.10
N ARG A 156 -10.06 -0.40 1.67
CA ARG A 156 -9.89 -1.77 2.20
C ARG A 156 -8.46 -2.27 2.05
N GLN A 157 -7.85 -2.04 0.90
CA GLN A 157 -6.45 -2.39 0.65
C GLN A 157 -5.49 -1.64 1.58
N VAL A 158 -5.73 -0.34 1.80
CA VAL A 158 -4.96 0.48 2.76
C VAL A 158 -5.01 -0.13 4.16
N LEU A 159 -6.23 -0.35 4.68
CA LEU A 159 -6.42 -0.87 6.04
C LEU A 159 -5.80 -2.26 6.20
N HIS A 160 -6.01 -3.15 5.22
CA HIS A 160 -5.40 -4.49 5.25
C HIS A 160 -3.87 -4.42 5.30
N ASN A 161 -3.24 -3.60 4.46
CA ASN A 161 -1.78 -3.44 4.44
C ASN A 161 -1.25 -2.89 5.78
N ILE A 162 -1.93 -1.91 6.37
CA ILE A 162 -1.50 -1.30 7.63
C ILE A 162 -1.72 -2.26 8.80
N PHE A 163 -2.86 -2.93 8.90
CA PHE A 163 -3.17 -3.87 9.98
C PHE A 163 -2.25 -5.10 9.92
N LYS A 164 -2.02 -5.65 8.73
CA LYS A 164 -1.06 -6.74 8.53
C LYS A 164 0.34 -6.34 8.97
N ASN A 165 0.81 -5.16 8.54
CA ASN A 165 2.14 -4.67 8.92
C ASN A 165 2.27 -4.44 10.43
N ALA A 166 1.23 -3.92 11.08
CA ALA A 166 1.21 -3.68 12.52
C ALA A 166 1.20 -5.01 13.32
N ALA A 167 0.41 -6.00 12.88
CA ALA A 167 0.38 -7.33 13.49
C ALA A 167 1.73 -8.03 13.37
N GLU A 168 2.33 -8.06 12.17
CA GLU A 168 3.68 -8.64 11.95
C GLU A 168 4.76 -7.93 12.77
N ALA A 169 4.65 -6.60 12.96
CA ALA A 169 5.59 -5.85 13.79
C ALA A 169 5.40 -6.14 15.29
N ALA A 170 4.19 -6.51 15.72
CA ALA A 170 3.88 -6.90 17.09
C ALA A 170 4.33 -8.34 17.42
N GLU A 171 4.53 -9.21 16.41
CA GLU A 171 5.03 -10.56 16.58
C GLU A 171 6.39 -10.53 17.32
N GLY A 172 6.53 -11.38 18.34
CA GLY A 172 7.74 -11.42 19.19
C GLY A 172 7.64 -10.59 20.46
N SER A 173 6.57 -9.81 20.68
CA SER A 173 6.25 -9.23 21.98
C SER A 173 5.60 -10.29 22.89
N ASP A 174 5.74 -10.14 24.20
CA ASP A 174 5.09 -11.06 25.17
C ASP A 174 3.57 -11.09 25.03
N GLN A 175 2.97 -9.95 24.67
CA GLN A 175 1.54 -9.79 24.39
C GLN A 175 1.38 -8.93 23.11
N PRO A 176 1.36 -9.54 21.92
CA PRO A 176 1.22 -8.81 20.67
C PRO A 176 -0.09 -8.02 20.64
N LYS A 177 0.02 -6.70 20.51
CA LYS A 177 -1.11 -5.77 20.54
C LYS A 177 -1.00 -4.72 19.45
N VAL A 178 -2.14 -4.45 18.78
CA VAL A 178 -2.33 -3.33 17.86
C VAL A 178 -3.50 -2.49 18.33
N GLU A 179 -3.26 -1.22 18.56
CA GLU A 179 -4.30 -0.24 18.88
C GLU A 179 -4.71 0.47 17.59
N VAL A 180 -6.02 0.55 17.35
CA VAL A 180 -6.62 1.22 16.18
C VAL A 180 -7.56 2.29 16.68
N SER A 181 -7.29 3.55 16.36
CA SER A 181 -8.15 4.66 16.78
C SER A 181 -8.57 5.53 15.60
N THR A 182 -9.81 6.00 15.64
CA THR A 182 -10.33 6.99 14.70
C THR A 182 -10.79 8.24 15.46
N ARG A 183 -10.60 9.41 14.85
CA ARG A 183 -11.07 10.68 15.42
C ARG A 183 -11.24 11.73 14.34
N LEU A 184 -12.04 12.75 14.64
CA LEU A 184 -12.14 13.95 13.82
C LEU A 184 -11.17 15.01 14.35
N GLU A 185 -10.33 15.57 13.50
CA GLU A 185 -9.48 16.71 13.81
C GLU A 185 -9.73 17.84 12.80
N GLY A 186 -10.47 18.84 13.24
CA GLY A 186 -10.95 19.88 12.33
C GLY A 186 -11.85 19.29 11.25
N THR A 187 -11.41 19.33 10.00
CA THR A 187 -12.08 18.76 8.82
C THR A 187 -11.40 17.50 8.31
N GLN A 188 -10.62 16.83 9.16
CA GLN A 188 -9.88 15.63 8.78
C GLN A 188 -10.30 14.44 9.63
N VAL A 189 -10.68 13.36 9.00
CA VAL A 189 -10.82 12.05 9.61
C VAL A 189 -9.42 11.46 9.79
N VAL A 190 -9.08 11.13 11.01
CA VAL A 190 -7.75 10.61 11.37
C VAL A 190 -7.86 9.18 11.83
N LEU A 191 -7.10 8.29 11.19
CA LEU A 191 -6.85 6.93 11.64
C LEU A 191 -5.44 6.87 12.22
N THR A 192 -5.29 6.27 13.39
CA THR A 192 -3.99 5.95 13.97
C THR A 192 -3.94 4.47 14.32
N VAL A 193 -2.91 3.78 13.84
CA VAL A 193 -2.66 2.36 14.10
C VAL A 193 -1.30 2.25 14.75
N THR A 194 -1.26 1.69 15.96
CA THR A 194 -0.05 1.60 16.79
C THR A 194 0.17 0.17 17.23
N ASN A 195 1.36 -0.36 17.04
CA ASN A 195 1.76 -1.66 17.56
C ASN A 195 2.71 -1.51 18.76
N ASN A 196 2.76 -2.53 19.63
CA ASN A 196 3.66 -2.59 20.80
C ASN A 196 4.95 -3.38 20.55
N GLY A 197 5.25 -3.74 19.32
CA GLY A 197 6.41 -4.56 18.97
C GLY A 197 7.56 -3.74 18.38
N LYS A 198 8.03 -4.15 17.21
CA LYS A 198 9.18 -3.54 16.53
C LYS A 198 8.87 -2.11 16.09
N SER A 199 9.78 -1.20 16.40
CA SER A 199 9.79 0.18 15.89
C SER A 199 10.36 0.26 14.47
N PHE A 200 10.04 1.32 13.74
CA PHE A 200 10.73 1.63 12.47
C PHE A 200 12.20 1.97 12.73
N SER A 201 13.10 1.48 11.90
CA SER A 201 14.48 1.96 11.87
C SER A 201 14.54 3.43 11.38
N THR A 202 15.63 4.13 11.64
CA THR A 202 15.82 5.50 11.14
C THR A 202 15.75 5.54 9.63
N GLU A 203 16.30 4.54 8.95
CA GLU A 203 16.23 4.41 7.50
C GLU A 203 14.78 4.24 7.01
N MET A 204 13.99 3.38 7.69
CA MET A 204 12.57 3.20 7.36
C MET A 204 11.76 4.47 7.58
N LEU A 205 12.01 5.25 8.63
CA LEU A 205 11.29 6.51 8.84
C LEU A 205 11.49 7.52 7.70
N HIS A 206 12.66 7.49 7.05
CA HIS A 206 12.96 8.39 5.93
C HIS A 206 12.48 7.85 4.57
N ASN A 207 12.62 6.54 4.34
CA ASN A 207 12.50 5.94 3.02
C ASN A 207 11.37 4.91 2.90
N ALA A 208 10.53 4.71 3.94
CA ALA A 208 9.51 3.66 3.97
C ALA A 208 8.47 3.76 2.84
N PHE A 209 8.33 4.93 2.23
CA PHE A 209 7.43 5.16 1.10
C PHE A 209 8.12 5.03 -0.27
N GLU A 210 9.43 4.80 -0.29
CA GLU A 210 10.14 4.46 -1.51
C GLU A 210 9.90 2.98 -1.87
N PRO A 211 9.65 2.66 -3.15
CA PRO A 211 9.45 1.28 -3.58
C PRO A 211 10.65 0.39 -3.25
N TYR A 212 10.37 -0.85 -2.88
CA TYR A 212 11.36 -1.89 -2.55
C TYR A 212 12.17 -1.67 -1.26
N VAL A 213 11.88 -0.65 -0.49
CA VAL A 213 12.48 -0.43 0.84
C VAL A 213 11.72 -1.28 1.87
N THR A 214 12.44 -2.18 2.53
CA THR A 214 11.88 -3.07 3.56
C THR A 214 12.98 -3.58 4.49
N ASP A 215 12.67 -3.72 5.77
CA ASP A 215 13.52 -4.37 6.77
C ASP A 215 13.06 -5.81 7.09
N LYS A 216 12.08 -6.31 6.33
CA LYS A 216 11.54 -7.67 6.47
C LYS A 216 12.20 -8.62 5.47
N PRO A 217 12.69 -9.83 5.88
CA PRO A 217 13.35 -10.78 4.98
C PRO A 217 12.48 -11.24 3.80
N THR A 218 11.16 -11.26 3.99
CA THR A 218 10.17 -11.68 2.96
C THR A 218 9.29 -10.52 2.48
N GLY A 219 9.60 -9.29 2.89
CA GLY A 219 8.83 -8.12 2.52
C GLY A 219 9.11 -7.67 1.08
N THR A 220 8.07 -7.29 0.35
CA THR A 220 8.20 -6.77 -1.02
C THR A 220 8.65 -5.31 -1.07
N GLY A 221 8.52 -4.57 0.04
CA GLY A 221 8.75 -3.13 0.09
C GLY A 221 7.76 -2.30 -0.74
N LEU A 222 6.61 -2.88 -1.13
CA LEU A 222 5.59 -2.19 -1.93
C LEU A 222 4.33 -1.82 -1.13
N GLY A 223 4.15 -2.37 0.06
CA GLY A 223 2.92 -2.15 0.84
C GLY A 223 2.72 -0.68 1.22
N LEU A 224 3.70 -0.04 1.85
CA LEU A 224 3.62 1.38 2.26
C LEU A 224 3.60 2.36 1.08
N PRO A 225 4.40 2.19 0.00
CA PRO A 225 4.25 2.97 -1.23
C PRO A 225 2.84 2.94 -1.83
N VAL A 226 2.21 1.75 -1.90
CA VAL A 226 0.82 1.59 -2.36
C VAL A 226 -0.15 2.34 -1.45
N VAL A 227 0.01 2.19 -0.13
CA VAL A 227 -0.83 2.90 0.85
C VAL A 227 -0.70 4.40 0.68
N LYS A 228 0.52 4.95 0.58
CA LYS A 228 0.77 6.37 0.37
C LYS A 228 0.06 6.86 -0.89
N LYS A 229 0.23 6.16 -2.01
CA LYS A 229 -0.41 6.51 -3.29
C LYS A 229 -1.92 6.57 -3.16
N ILE A 230 -2.55 5.54 -2.60
CA ILE A 230 -4.02 5.50 -2.43
C ILE A 230 -4.49 6.66 -1.54
N ILE A 231 -3.82 6.92 -0.43
CA ILE A 231 -4.19 8.00 0.49
C ILE A 231 -4.05 9.37 -0.17
N GLU A 232 -2.98 9.62 -0.93
CA GLU A 232 -2.76 10.87 -1.68
C GLU A 232 -3.81 11.04 -2.79
N GLU A 233 -4.19 9.98 -3.51
CA GLU A 233 -5.27 9.99 -4.51
C GLU A 233 -6.65 10.33 -3.89
N HIS A 234 -6.84 10.08 -2.58
CA HIS A 234 -8.02 10.48 -1.83
C HIS A 234 -7.89 11.85 -1.12
N GLY A 235 -6.84 12.63 -1.46
CA GLY A 235 -6.58 13.94 -0.86
C GLY A 235 -6.11 13.89 0.59
N GLY A 236 -5.68 12.73 1.05
CA GLY A 236 -5.20 12.49 2.41
C GLY A 236 -3.68 12.57 2.55
N ARG A 237 -3.19 12.24 3.74
CA ARG A 237 -1.76 12.12 4.07
C ARG A 237 -1.51 10.94 4.98
N ILE A 238 -0.31 10.38 4.87
CA ILE A 238 0.18 9.33 5.76
C ILE A 238 1.51 9.74 6.40
N SER A 239 1.70 9.39 7.66
CA SER A 239 2.95 9.60 8.37
C SER A 239 3.27 8.42 9.29
N LEU A 240 4.57 8.23 9.54
CA LEU A 240 5.12 7.17 10.38
C LEU A 240 5.85 7.80 11.56
N SER A 241 5.75 7.17 12.72
CA SER A 241 6.50 7.57 13.91
C SER A 241 6.77 6.34 14.81
N ASN A 242 7.70 6.48 15.73
CA ASN A 242 7.94 5.50 16.78
C ASN A 242 7.34 6.01 18.09
N GLN A 243 6.85 5.08 18.90
CA GLN A 243 6.34 5.37 20.23
C GLN A 243 7.49 5.46 21.25
N ALA A 244 7.40 6.38 22.20
CA ALA A 244 8.40 6.51 23.26
C ALA A 244 8.47 5.25 24.16
N SER A 245 7.36 4.53 24.29
CA SER A 245 7.24 3.27 25.02
C SER A 245 7.72 2.04 24.23
N GLY A 246 8.19 2.22 23.01
CA GLY A 246 8.48 1.16 22.06
C GLY A 246 7.30 0.89 21.13
N GLY A 247 7.62 0.34 19.95
CA GLY A 247 6.63 0.10 18.88
C GLY A 247 6.55 1.25 17.87
N ALA A 248 5.71 1.05 16.87
CA ALA A 248 5.54 1.95 15.74
C ALA A 248 4.10 2.47 15.66
N SER A 249 3.93 3.64 15.07
CA SER A 249 2.63 4.25 14.82
C SER A 249 2.53 4.72 13.37
N VAL A 250 1.43 4.38 12.73
CA VAL A 250 1.03 4.87 11.41
C VAL A 250 -0.17 5.77 11.59
N ARG A 251 -0.08 7.00 11.09
CA ARG A 251 -1.16 7.98 11.11
C ARG A 251 -1.58 8.32 9.69
N ILE A 252 -2.86 8.19 9.41
CA ILE A 252 -3.50 8.53 8.15
C ILE A 252 -4.52 9.63 8.39
N THR A 253 -4.56 10.63 7.52
CA THR A 253 -5.57 11.68 7.52
C THR A 253 -6.30 11.67 6.18
N LEU A 254 -7.62 11.79 6.20
CA LEU A 254 -8.48 11.88 5.01
C LEU A 254 -9.44 13.05 5.18
N PRO A 255 -9.80 13.77 4.10
CA PRO A 255 -10.81 14.80 4.18
C PRO A 255 -12.16 14.24 4.65
N GLU A 256 -12.78 14.92 5.63
CA GLU A 256 -14.15 14.59 6.03
C GLU A 256 -15.11 14.98 4.92
N LEU A 257 -16.08 14.11 4.63
CA LEU A 257 -17.22 14.45 3.79
C LEU A 257 -18.25 15.19 4.61
N VAL A 258 -18.22 16.52 4.54
CA VAL A 258 -19.24 17.37 5.15
C VAL A 258 -20.46 17.40 4.22
N GLU A 259 -21.62 16.96 4.68
CA GLU A 259 -22.86 17.18 3.95
C GLU A 259 -23.19 18.67 3.98
N GLU A 260 -23.19 19.34 2.85
CA GLU A 260 -23.84 20.65 2.74
C GLU A 260 -25.32 20.48 3.13
N GLN A 261 -25.70 21.02 4.28
CA GLN A 261 -27.12 21.17 4.62
C GLN A 261 -27.77 21.97 3.49
N LYS A 262 -28.51 21.29 2.61
CA LYS A 262 -29.44 21.97 1.72
C LYS A 262 -30.42 22.74 2.63
N ASN A 263 -30.17 24.03 2.80
CA ASN A 263 -31.16 24.94 3.29
C ASN A 263 -32.32 24.91 2.29
N GLU A 264 -33.33 24.11 2.58
CA GLU A 264 -34.66 24.27 1.97
C GLU A 264 -35.17 25.66 2.35
N LYS A 265 -35.20 26.52 1.31
CA LYS A 265 -35.94 27.77 1.35
C LYS A 265 -37.29 27.57 0.68
#